data_eb2e2d703df9f1cde27587a724bfb7eb
#
_entry.id   eb2e2d703df9f1cde27587a724bfb7eb
#
_cell.length_a   1.000
_cell.length_b   1.000
_cell.length_c   1.000
_cell.angle_alpha   90.00
_cell.angle_beta   90.00
_cell.angle_gamma   90.00
#
_symmetry.space_group_name_H-M   'P 1'
#
loop_
_entity.id
_entity.type
_entity.pdbx_description
1 polymer ?
#
loop_
_entity_poly.entity_id
_entity_poly.type
_entity_poly.pdbx_seq_one_letter_code
_entity_poly.pdbx_strand_id
1 'polypeptide(L)'
;KGIAETSVPGRMEVITQANGAKVFVDYAHNGDSLEKLLSVVEEHQTGNLHLILGATGNKGESRRADFARVINAHPNLQVILTADDPNYEDPKAIAEEIASQVNRPLEIEVDREKAIAKAMSLTQKADDAVIIAGKGTDAYQIVNGERTAYAGDMNIAKKYLN
;
A
#
# COMPACT_ATOMS: atom_id res chain seq x y z
N LYS A 1 5.85 21.94 -9.59
CA LYS A 1 5.26 21.99 -8.27
C LYS A 1 4.52 20.73 -7.96
N GLY A 2 4.88 20.12 -6.91
CA GLY A 2 4.29 18.85 -6.54
C GLY A 2 2.88 19.00 -6.00
N ILE A 3 2.09 17.96 -6.22
CA ILE A 3 0.77 17.88 -5.64
C ILE A 3 0.82 17.51 -4.16
N ALA A 4 2.00 17.21 -3.67
CA ALA A 4 2.18 16.82 -2.27
C ALA A 4 1.69 17.90 -1.31
N GLU A 5 1.77 19.16 -1.70
CA GLU A 5 1.34 20.22 -0.82
C GLU A 5 -0.15 20.31 -0.64
N THR A 6 -0.91 19.69 -1.51
CA THR A 6 -2.37 19.79 -1.44
C THR A 6 -2.99 18.69 -0.62
N SER A 7 -2.18 17.73 -0.17
CA SER A 7 -2.69 16.57 0.52
C SER A 7 -3.07 16.87 1.96
N VAL A 8 -4.07 16.18 2.45
CA VAL A 8 -4.38 16.17 3.88
C VAL A 8 -3.51 15.08 4.49
N PRO A 9 -2.68 15.41 5.51
CA PRO A 9 -1.79 14.41 6.09
C PRO A 9 -2.54 13.16 6.51
N GLY A 10 -1.99 11.99 6.16
CA GLY A 10 -2.59 10.71 6.48
C GLY A 10 -3.66 10.27 5.50
N ARG A 11 -4.12 11.17 4.66
CA ARG A 11 -5.05 10.82 3.59
C ARG A 11 -4.27 10.59 2.33
N MET A 12 -4.42 11.36 1.31
CA MET A 12 -3.63 11.14 0.11
C MET A 12 -2.48 12.14 0.07
N GLU A 13 -1.28 11.67 0.31
CA GLU A 13 -0.07 12.48 0.16
C GLU A 13 0.72 11.94 -1.02
N VAL A 14 1.36 12.84 -1.76
CA VAL A 14 2.04 12.46 -3.00
C VAL A 14 3.44 13.04 -3.00
N ILE A 15 4.42 12.20 -3.34
CA ILE A 15 5.79 12.68 -3.61
C ILE A 15 6.20 12.17 -4.98
N THR A 16 7.20 12.82 -5.56
CA THR A 16 7.68 12.51 -6.92
C THR A 16 9.12 12.01 -6.84
N GLN A 17 9.39 10.89 -7.52
CA GLN A 17 10.73 10.35 -7.63
C GLN A 17 11.52 11.08 -8.72
N ALA A 18 12.84 10.89 -8.73
CA ALA A 18 13.70 11.50 -9.74
C ALA A 18 13.32 11.09 -11.16
N ASN A 19 12.87 9.86 -11.34
CA ASN A 19 12.40 9.39 -12.66
C ASN A 19 11.01 9.91 -13.03
N GLY A 20 10.39 10.72 -12.17
CA GLY A 20 9.08 11.29 -12.40
C GLY A 20 7.92 10.48 -11.86
N ALA A 21 8.16 9.23 -11.50
CA ALA A 21 7.09 8.38 -10.94
C ALA A 21 6.56 8.95 -9.65
N LYS A 22 5.28 8.74 -9.40
CA LYS A 22 4.61 9.27 -8.20
C LYS A 22 4.50 8.20 -7.14
N VAL A 23 4.60 8.63 -5.89
CA VAL A 23 4.35 7.76 -4.73
C VAL A 23 3.20 8.37 -3.95
N PHE A 24 2.13 7.58 -3.81
CA PHE A 24 0.92 7.99 -3.10
C PHE A 24 0.88 7.26 -1.76
N VAL A 25 0.69 8.01 -0.68
CA VAL A 25 0.55 7.45 0.65
C VAL A 25 -0.84 7.83 1.16
N ASP A 26 -1.65 6.84 1.55
CA ASP A 26 -3.03 7.07 1.92
C ASP A 26 -3.45 6.16 3.06
N TYR A 27 -4.48 6.59 3.79
CA TYR A 27 -5.01 5.86 4.93
C TYR A 27 -6.11 4.86 4.52
N ALA A 28 -6.32 4.62 3.24
CA ALA A 28 -7.34 3.70 2.75
C ALA A 28 -7.16 2.32 3.39
N HIS A 29 -8.14 1.88 4.15
CA HIS A 29 -8.03 0.66 4.96
C HIS A 29 -9.23 -0.27 4.81
N ASN A 30 -10.07 -0.05 3.82
CA ASN A 30 -11.17 -0.95 3.46
C ASN A 30 -11.33 -0.95 1.94
N GLY A 31 -12.17 -1.87 1.44
CA GLY A 31 -12.32 -2.04 0.00
C GLY A 31 -12.85 -0.80 -0.71
N ASP A 32 -13.82 -0.12 -0.10
CA ASP A 32 -14.42 1.06 -0.71
C ASP A 32 -13.41 2.20 -0.83
N SER A 33 -12.66 2.49 0.23
CA SER A 33 -11.67 3.55 0.19
C SER A 33 -10.50 3.19 -0.72
N LEU A 34 -10.13 1.91 -0.78
CA LEU A 34 -9.09 1.46 -1.71
C LEU A 34 -9.53 1.66 -3.16
N GLU A 35 -10.78 1.31 -3.48
CA GLU A 35 -11.28 1.49 -4.83
C GLU A 35 -11.27 2.97 -5.24
N LYS A 36 -11.67 3.85 -4.34
CA LYS A 36 -11.64 5.29 -4.61
C LYS A 36 -10.23 5.79 -4.84
N LEU A 37 -9.29 5.34 -4.02
CA LEU A 37 -7.89 5.72 -4.17
C LEU A 37 -7.33 5.27 -5.52
N LEU A 38 -7.57 4.02 -5.90
CA LEU A 38 -7.10 3.50 -7.18
C LEU A 38 -7.71 4.25 -8.35
N SER A 39 -8.98 4.60 -8.27
CA SER A 39 -9.64 5.36 -9.34
C SER A 39 -8.97 6.71 -9.56
N VAL A 40 -8.64 7.41 -8.47
CA VAL A 40 -7.96 8.70 -8.58
C VAL A 40 -6.57 8.53 -9.19
N VAL A 41 -5.82 7.54 -8.72
CA VAL A 41 -4.47 7.32 -9.23
C VAL A 41 -4.50 6.96 -10.72
N GLU A 42 -5.43 6.10 -11.12
CA GLU A 42 -5.53 5.65 -12.51
C GLU A 42 -5.88 6.77 -13.47
N GLU A 43 -6.55 7.82 -12.99
CA GLU A 43 -6.82 8.98 -13.84
C GLU A 43 -5.57 9.74 -14.23
N HIS A 44 -4.53 9.68 -13.40
CA HIS A 44 -3.33 10.50 -13.58
C HIS A 44 -2.08 9.70 -13.94
N GLN A 45 -2.07 8.42 -13.62
CA GLN A 45 -0.90 7.55 -13.81
C GLN A 45 -1.30 6.38 -14.69
N THR A 46 -0.80 6.39 -15.93
CA THR A 46 -1.22 5.41 -16.93
C THR A 46 -0.19 4.31 -17.18
N GLY A 47 0.93 4.35 -16.45
CA GLY A 47 1.96 3.33 -16.56
C GLY A 47 1.71 2.17 -15.61
N ASN A 48 2.79 1.61 -15.10
CA ASN A 48 2.71 0.49 -14.16
C ASN A 48 2.37 1.00 -12.77
N LEU A 49 1.37 0.39 -12.15
CA LEU A 49 0.91 0.77 -10.82
C LEU A 49 1.26 -0.35 -9.84
N HIS A 50 1.94 0.02 -8.76
CA HIS A 50 2.39 -0.92 -7.73
C HIS A 50 1.70 -0.58 -6.42
N LEU A 51 0.91 -1.51 -5.91
CA LEU A 51 0.17 -1.33 -4.65
C LEU A 51 0.86 -2.08 -3.53
N ILE A 52 1.06 -1.39 -2.41
CA ILE A 52 1.49 -1.97 -1.14
C ILE A 52 0.28 -1.98 -0.22
N LEU A 53 -0.11 -3.15 0.24
CA LEU A 53 -1.35 -3.31 1.00
C LEU A 53 -1.21 -4.40 2.05
N GLY A 54 -1.78 -4.16 3.23
CA GLY A 54 -1.92 -5.17 4.26
C GLY A 54 -3.26 -5.02 4.96
N ALA A 55 -3.64 -6.01 5.73
CA ALA A 55 -4.87 -5.97 6.52
C ALA A 55 -4.53 -6.13 8.00
N THR A 56 -5.38 -5.55 8.85
CA THR A 56 -5.20 -5.68 10.30
C THR A 56 -5.59 -7.07 10.77
N GLY A 57 -4.94 -7.52 11.84
CA GLY A 57 -5.29 -8.78 12.48
C GLY A 57 -6.35 -8.60 13.55
N ASN A 58 -7.02 -9.69 13.88
CA ASN A 58 -7.98 -9.81 14.95
C ASN A 58 -9.24 -8.95 14.78
N LYS A 59 -9.48 -8.46 13.59
CA LYS A 59 -10.74 -7.81 13.23
C LYS A 59 -10.75 -7.58 11.73
N GLY A 60 -11.95 -7.43 11.20
CA GLY A 60 -12.10 -7.04 9.82
C GLY A 60 -11.76 -8.13 8.80
N GLU A 61 -12.02 -9.39 9.12
CA GLU A 61 -11.79 -10.46 8.14
C GLU A 61 -12.53 -10.20 6.84
N SER A 62 -13.72 -9.58 6.90
CA SER A 62 -14.45 -9.22 5.69
C SER A 62 -13.66 -8.24 4.81
N ARG A 63 -12.78 -7.44 5.42
CA ARG A 63 -11.93 -6.52 4.66
C ARG A 63 -10.95 -7.27 3.76
N ARG A 64 -10.51 -8.45 4.19
CA ARG A 64 -9.59 -9.27 3.39
C ARG A 64 -10.24 -9.70 2.09
N ALA A 65 -11.49 -10.14 2.16
CA ALA A 65 -12.26 -10.50 0.97
C ALA A 65 -12.52 -9.26 0.10
N ASP A 66 -12.83 -8.12 0.72
CA ASP A 66 -13.05 -6.89 -0.02
C ASP A 66 -11.80 -6.41 -0.74
N PHE A 67 -10.65 -6.51 -0.10
CA PHE A 67 -9.38 -6.18 -0.75
C PHE A 67 -9.13 -7.07 -1.96
N ALA A 68 -9.36 -8.37 -1.79
CA ALA A 68 -9.19 -9.31 -2.91
C ALA A 68 -10.13 -8.97 -4.07
N ARG A 69 -11.36 -8.60 -3.76
CA ARG A 69 -12.34 -8.22 -4.78
C ARG A 69 -11.86 -6.98 -5.55
N VAL A 70 -11.35 -5.98 -4.85
CA VAL A 70 -10.85 -4.77 -5.49
C VAL A 70 -9.64 -5.10 -6.36
N ILE A 71 -8.71 -5.90 -5.85
CA ILE A 71 -7.54 -6.31 -6.63
C ILE A 71 -7.95 -7.05 -7.89
N ASN A 72 -8.93 -7.96 -7.79
CA ASN A 72 -9.44 -8.68 -8.95
C ASN A 72 -10.08 -7.75 -9.99
N ALA A 73 -10.67 -6.64 -9.54
CA ALA A 73 -11.27 -5.66 -10.44
C ALA A 73 -10.23 -4.80 -11.17
N HIS A 74 -8.97 -4.85 -10.75
CA HIS A 74 -7.87 -4.08 -11.34
C HIS A 74 -6.77 -5.04 -11.83
N PRO A 75 -6.99 -5.74 -12.95
CA PRO A 75 -6.10 -6.83 -13.37
C PRO A 75 -4.68 -6.39 -13.74
N ASN A 76 -4.48 -5.12 -14.04
CA ASN A 76 -3.15 -4.61 -14.39
C ASN A 76 -2.36 -4.10 -13.19
N LEU A 77 -2.98 -4.08 -12.02
CA LEU A 77 -2.34 -3.62 -10.79
C LEU A 77 -1.35 -4.67 -10.31
N GLN A 78 -0.13 -4.25 -10.00
CA GLN A 78 0.88 -5.11 -9.40
C GLN A 78 0.83 -4.90 -7.89
N VAL A 79 0.75 -5.99 -7.14
CA VAL A 79 0.47 -5.91 -5.70
C VAL A 79 1.54 -6.64 -4.92
N ILE A 80 2.04 -6.00 -3.89
CA ILE A 80 2.85 -6.65 -2.85
C ILE A 80 2.03 -6.59 -1.57
N LEU A 81 1.66 -7.74 -1.05
CA LEU A 81 0.97 -7.83 0.22
C LEU A 81 1.99 -7.82 1.35
N THR A 82 1.75 -7.01 2.36
CA THR A 82 2.67 -6.82 3.46
C THR A 82 1.91 -6.75 4.78
N ALA A 83 2.63 -6.52 5.87
CA ALA A 83 2.02 -6.34 7.18
C ALA A 83 1.44 -4.94 7.32
N ASP A 84 0.28 -4.84 7.94
CA ASP A 84 -0.27 -3.59 8.47
C ASP A 84 -0.12 -3.67 9.99
N ASP A 85 -1.20 -3.89 10.72
CA ASP A 85 -1.17 -4.14 12.15
C ASP A 85 -1.60 -5.59 12.38
N PRO A 86 -0.65 -6.55 12.40
CA PRO A 86 -1.04 -7.97 12.47
C PRO A 86 -1.66 -8.35 13.80
N ASN A 87 -1.42 -7.57 14.85
CA ASN A 87 -1.95 -7.83 16.18
C ASN A 87 -1.48 -9.20 16.67
N TYR A 88 -2.39 -10.11 16.98
CA TYR A 88 -2.03 -11.46 17.44
C TYR A 88 -1.95 -12.48 16.32
N GLU A 89 -2.18 -12.08 15.08
CA GLU A 89 -2.13 -12.99 13.94
C GLU A 89 -0.78 -12.95 13.25
N ASP A 90 -0.46 -14.00 12.54
CA ASP A 90 0.75 -14.06 11.72
C ASP A 90 0.53 -13.18 10.48
N PRO A 91 1.36 -12.16 10.26
CA PRO A 91 1.17 -11.27 9.12
C PRO A 91 1.26 -12.01 7.78
N LYS A 92 2.05 -13.08 7.69
CA LYS A 92 2.12 -13.86 6.47
C LYS A 92 0.81 -14.61 6.22
N ALA A 93 0.20 -15.12 7.28
CA ALA A 93 -1.09 -15.82 7.15
C ALA A 93 -2.18 -14.86 6.69
N ILE A 94 -2.19 -13.63 7.19
CA ILE A 94 -3.13 -12.61 6.75
C ILE A 94 -2.96 -12.34 5.25
N ALA A 95 -1.71 -12.16 4.82
CA ALA A 95 -1.41 -11.91 3.41
C ALA A 95 -1.82 -13.09 2.54
N GLU A 96 -1.55 -14.31 3.00
CA GLU A 96 -1.91 -15.50 2.25
C GLU A 96 -3.44 -15.65 2.12
N GLU A 97 -4.18 -15.25 3.13
CA GLU A 97 -5.63 -15.29 3.06
C GLU A 97 -6.15 -14.34 1.98
N ILE A 98 -5.60 -13.13 1.88
CA ILE A 98 -5.98 -12.21 0.81
C ILE A 98 -5.59 -12.81 -0.54
N ALA A 99 -4.36 -13.29 -0.66
CA ALA A 99 -3.85 -13.82 -1.92
C ALA A 99 -4.67 -15.02 -2.40
N SER A 100 -5.19 -15.83 -1.49
CA SER A 100 -5.98 -17.02 -1.86
C SER A 100 -7.28 -16.67 -2.56
N GLN A 101 -7.77 -15.44 -2.41
CA GLN A 101 -9.01 -14.98 -3.01
C GLN A 101 -8.78 -14.14 -4.26
N VAL A 102 -7.51 -13.92 -4.64
CA VAL A 102 -7.15 -13.17 -5.83
C VAL A 102 -6.90 -14.16 -6.97
N ASN A 103 -7.35 -13.81 -8.17
CA ASN A 103 -7.33 -14.72 -9.32
C ASN A 103 -6.02 -14.69 -10.11
N ARG A 104 -4.95 -14.20 -9.49
CA ARG A 104 -3.60 -14.22 -10.06
C ARG A 104 -2.57 -14.27 -8.94
N PRO A 105 -1.32 -14.70 -9.21
CA PRO A 105 -0.29 -14.72 -8.18
C PRO A 105 0.05 -13.31 -7.71
N LEU A 106 0.24 -13.16 -6.40
CA LEU A 106 0.69 -11.90 -5.80
C LEU A 106 1.98 -12.15 -5.04
N GLU A 107 2.78 -11.11 -4.94
CA GLU A 107 3.97 -11.15 -4.11
C GLU A 107 3.62 -10.86 -2.66
N ILE A 108 4.27 -11.55 -1.73
CA ILE A 108 4.11 -11.31 -0.29
C ILE A 108 5.48 -10.96 0.28
N GLU A 109 5.56 -9.81 0.91
CA GLU A 109 6.74 -9.38 1.67
C GLU A 109 6.25 -8.78 2.98
N VAL A 110 6.37 -9.52 4.06
CA VAL A 110 5.79 -9.09 5.34
C VAL A 110 6.53 -7.91 5.97
N ASP A 111 7.81 -7.72 5.64
CA ASP A 111 8.54 -6.53 6.07
C ASP A 111 8.07 -5.35 5.24
N ARG A 112 7.33 -4.43 5.86
CA ARG A 112 6.70 -3.33 5.14
C ARG A 112 7.72 -2.41 4.51
N GLU A 113 8.83 -2.15 5.18
CA GLU A 113 9.88 -1.31 4.60
C GLU A 113 10.47 -1.96 3.34
N LYS A 114 10.72 -3.27 3.39
CA LYS A 114 11.24 -3.98 2.22
C LYS A 114 10.23 -3.98 1.07
N ALA A 115 8.96 -4.12 1.38
CA ALA A 115 7.91 -4.10 0.36
C ALA A 115 7.87 -2.74 -0.33
N ILE A 116 7.93 -1.66 0.43
CA ILE A 116 7.92 -0.30 -0.11
C ILE A 116 9.18 -0.07 -0.97
N ALA A 117 10.35 -0.43 -0.45
CA ALA A 117 11.60 -0.27 -1.18
C ALA A 117 11.56 -1.00 -2.51
N LYS A 118 11.04 -2.22 -2.52
CA LYS A 118 10.95 -3.00 -3.74
C LYS A 118 10.04 -2.34 -4.75
N ALA A 119 8.85 -1.93 -4.33
CA ALA A 119 7.90 -1.30 -5.24
C ALA A 119 8.49 -0.04 -5.87
N MET A 120 9.18 0.76 -5.06
CA MET A 120 9.79 1.99 -5.57
C MET A 120 10.88 1.69 -6.59
N SER A 121 11.62 0.61 -6.40
CA SER A 121 12.68 0.20 -7.34
C SER A 121 12.12 -0.29 -8.68
N LEU A 122 10.85 -0.66 -8.72
CA LEU A 122 10.22 -1.18 -9.94
C LEU A 122 9.68 -0.07 -10.84
N THR A 123 9.57 1.16 -10.35
CA THR A 123 9.13 2.27 -11.19
C THR A 123 10.24 2.65 -12.16
N GLN A 124 9.86 3.09 -13.38
CA GLN A 124 10.82 3.39 -14.43
C GLN A 124 10.59 4.77 -15.06
N LYS A 125 9.37 5.27 -15.05
CA LYS A 125 9.02 6.48 -15.80
C LYS A 125 7.92 7.25 -15.08
N ALA A 126 7.68 8.46 -15.55
CA ALA A 126 6.76 9.39 -14.90
C ALA A 126 5.31 8.89 -14.78
N ASP A 127 4.90 8.00 -15.69
CA ASP A 127 3.54 7.46 -15.67
C ASP A 127 3.36 6.34 -14.64
N ASP A 128 4.46 5.85 -14.06
CA ASP A 128 4.40 4.79 -13.07
C ASP A 128 4.04 5.36 -11.70
N ALA A 129 3.49 4.51 -10.84
CA ALA A 129 3.15 4.92 -9.49
C ALA A 129 3.35 3.79 -8.48
N VAL A 130 3.67 4.19 -7.25
CA VAL A 130 3.59 3.33 -6.09
C VAL A 130 2.46 3.87 -5.22
N ILE A 131 1.61 2.97 -4.75
CA ILE A 131 0.47 3.33 -3.89
C ILE A 131 0.64 2.57 -2.60
N ILE A 132 0.82 3.29 -1.50
CA ILE A 132 1.02 2.69 -0.18
C ILE A 132 -0.24 2.96 0.63
N ALA A 133 -1.01 1.91 0.89
CA ALA A 133 -2.34 2.05 1.48
C ALA A 133 -2.41 1.45 2.87
N GLY A 134 -3.21 2.06 3.72
CA GLY A 134 -3.67 1.51 4.98
C GLY A 134 -3.23 2.24 6.22
N LYS A 135 -1.98 2.70 6.29
CA LYS A 135 -1.46 3.28 7.54
C LYS A 135 -1.43 4.81 7.55
N GLY A 136 -1.36 5.44 6.39
CA GLY A 136 -1.30 6.89 6.35
C GLY A 136 -0.11 7.44 7.12
N THR A 137 -0.37 8.21 8.17
CA THR A 137 0.68 8.82 9.00
C THR A 137 1.07 7.97 10.22
N ASP A 138 0.53 6.78 10.38
CA ASP A 138 0.83 5.96 11.56
C ASP A 138 2.32 5.64 11.62
N ALA A 139 2.95 5.95 12.75
CA ALA A 139 4.37 5.69 12.97
C ALA A 139 4.55 4.51 13.94
N TYR A 140 3.68 3.53 13.85
CA TYR A 140 3.71 2.33 14.69
C TYR A 140 3.05 1.18 13.95
N GLN A 141 3.33 -0.02 14.42
CA GLN A 141 2.56 -1.22 14.06
C GLN A 141 2.11 -1.88 15.35
N ILE A 142 0.94 -2.50 15.32
CA ILE A 142 0.43 -3.22 16.49
C ILE A 142 0.77 -4.70 16.30
N VAL A 143 1.65 -5.19 17.16
CA VAL A 143 2.13 -6.57 17.15
C VAL A 143 1.89 -7.15 18.52
N ASN A 144 1.21 -8.29 18.60
CA ASN A 144 0.86 -8.95 19.87
C ASN A 144 0.15 -7.98 20.82
N GLY A 145 -0.73 -7.14 20.27
CA GLY A 145 -1.51 -6.20 21.05
C GLY A 145 -0.79 -4.94 21.49
N GLU A 146 0.48 -4.78 21.10
CA GLU A 146 1.30 -3.64 21.53
C GLU A 146 1.77 -2.82 20.35
N ARG A 147 1.86 -1.52 20.55
CA ARG A 147 2.43 -0.64 19.53
C ARG A 147 3.94 -0.81 19.50
N THR A 148 4.47 -1.11 18.33
CA THR A 148 5.91 -1.16 18.10
C THR A 148 6.31 -0.01 17.19
N ALA A 149 7.52 0.50 17.36
CA ALA A 149 8.00 1.62 16.57
C ALA A 149 8.04 1.25 15.08
N TYR A 150 7.58 2.19 14.25
CA TYR A 150 7.59 2.07 12.80
C TYR A 150 7.92 3.45 12.24
N ALA A 151 8.78 3.52 11.24
CA ALA A 151 9.24 4.80 10.69
C ALA A 151 8.12 5.60 10.03
N GLY A 152 7.09 4.93 9.53
CA GLY A 152 6.01 5.57 8.80
C GLY A 152 6.20 5.44 7.30
N ASP A 153 5.09 5.26 6.59
CA ASP A 153 5.12 4.99 5.15
C ASP A 153 5.81 6.11 4.38
N MET A 154 5.47 7.36 4.70
CA MET A 154 6.05 8.49 3.97
C MET A 154 7.56 8.62 4.22
N ASN A 155 7.99 8.42 5.46
CA ASN A 155 9.42 8.49 5.78
C ASN A 155 10.20 7.39 5.07
N ILE A 156 9.64 6.19 5.00
CA ILE A 156 10.27 5.09 4.27
C ILE A 156 10.32 5.42 2.79
N ALA A 157 9.23 5.93 2.23
CA ALA A 157 9.20 6.31 0.82
C ALA A 157 10.29 7.34 0.51
N LYS A 158 10.44 8.35 1.37
CA LYS A 158 11.47 9.37 1.18
C LYS A 158 12.87 8.80 1.25
N LYS A 159 13.08 7.80 2.10
CA LYS A 159 14.38 7.13 2.24
C LYS A 159 14.80 6.42 0.96
N TYR A 160 13.84 5.91 0.19
CA TYR A 160 14.11 5.11 -1.01
C TYR A 160 13.78 5.84 -2.31
N LEU A 161 13.67 7.17 -2.28
CA LEU A 161 13.47 7.94 -3.51
C LEU A 161 14.61 7.70 -4.50
N ASN A 162 14.25 7.52 -5.74
CA ASN A 162 15.20 7.37 -6.84
C ASN A 162 15.50 8.70 -7.51
#